data_857ecaa81a710ac8990f31237fd3e445
#
_entry.id   857ecaa81a710ac8990f31237fd3e445
#
_cell.length_a   1.000
_cell.length_b   1.000
_cell.length_c   1.000
_cell.angle_alpha   90.00
_cell.angle_beta   90.00
_cell.angle_gamma   90.00
#
_symmetry.space_group_name_H-M   'P 1'
#
loop_
_entity.id
_entity.type
_entity.pdbx_description
1 polymer ?
#
loop_
_entity_poly.entity_id
_entity_poly.type
_entity_poly.pdbx_seq_one_letter_code
_entity_poly.pdbx_strand_id
1 'polypeptide(L)'
;PLTCDDCCRPTNLTHASKGYRRALVIVAAINLAMGMAEMFGGVFGKSQALKADALDFLGDGTITLIALVAISHGPRWRARAALLQGIFLTVLGLGVIGAAVYRIIERRLPDAEVMTWFGAAALAVNVASALVLIPHRKGDANVRAVWLFSRNDALGNVAVLIAAGLV
;
A
#
# COMPACT_ATOMS: atom_id res chain seq x y z
N PRO A 1 -20.13 16.28 -33.61
CA PRO A 1 -20.88 16.93 -32.55
C PRO A 1 -20.98 15.92 -31.41
N LEU A 2 -20.29 16.21 -30.30
CA LEU A 2 -20.37 15.43 -29.05
C LEU A 2 -21.76 15.69 -28.50
N THR A 3 -22.62 14.68 -28.44
CA THR A 3 -23.93 14.76 -27.83
C THR A 3 -23.79 14.75 -26.31
N CYS A 4 -24.54 15.61 -25.58
CA CYS A 4 -24.52 15.70 -24.12
C CYS A 4 -24.84 14.37 -23.37
N ASP A 5 -25.29 13.33 -24.06
CA ASP A 5 -25.56 12.00 -23.51
C ASP A 5 -24.31 11.24 -23.05
N ASP A 6 -23.12 11.55 -23.60
CA ASP A 6 -21.87 10.91 -23.15
C ASP A 6 -21.37 11.44 -21.79
N CYS A 7 -21.82 12.62 -21.37
CA CYS A 7 -21.46 13.20 -20.05
C CYS A 7 -22.27 12.61 -18.88
N CYS A 8 -23.40 11.97 -19.15
CA CYS A 8 -24.32 11.42 -18.13
C CYS A 8 -24.34 9.89 -18.08
N ARG A 9 -23.43 9.19 -18.80
CA ARG A 9 -23.31 7.73 -18.64
C ARG A 9 -22.97 7.45 -17.18
N PRO A 10 -23.81 6.69 -16.43
CA PRO A 10 -23.41 6.24 -15.12
C PRO A 10 -22.14 5.41 -15.30
N THR A 11 -21.03 5.95 -14.81
CA THR A 11 -19.75 5.20 -14.76
C THR A 11 -20.07 3.85 -14.15
N ASN A 12 -19.81 2.77 -14.90
CA ASN A 12 -20.05 1.40 -14.45
C ASN A 12 -19.58 1.26 -13.00
N LEU A 13 -20.53 0.98 -12.09
CA LEU A 13 -20.27 0.85 -10.65
C LEU A 13 -19.52 -0.46 -10.33
N THR A 14 -18.48 -0.78 -11.12
CA THR A 14 -17.63 -1.95 -10.92
C THR A 14 -16.95 -1.94 -9.54
N HIS A 15 -16.73 -0.74 -8.98
CA HIS A 15 -16.22 -0.53 -7.62
C HIS A 15 -17.22 -0.92 -6.52
N ALA A 16 -18.51 -1.00 -6.81
CA ALA A 16 -19.52 -1.50 -5.87
C ALA A 16 -19.73 -3.02 -5.96
N SER A 17 -19.03 -3.71 -6.85
CA SER A 17 -19.17 -5.16 -7.02
C SER A 17 -18.78 -5.91 -5.75
N LYS A 18 -19.47 -7.03 -5.48
CA LYS A 18 -19.13 -7.92 -4.36
C LYS A 18 -17.69 -8.43 -4.45
N GLY A 19 -17.18 -8.63 -5.68
CA GLY A 19 -15.80 -9.04 -5.93
C GLY A 19 -14.79 -8.00 -5.47
N TYR A 20 -15.00 -6.72 -5.79
CA TYR A 20 -14.12 -5.65 -5.36
C TYR A 20 -14.10 -5.47 -3.84
N ARG A 21 -15.27 -5.53 -3.19
CA ARG A 21 -15.34 -5.46 -1.71
C ARG A 21 -14.57 -6.61 -1.06
N ARG A 22 -14.69 -7.85 -1.59
CA ARG A 22 -13.89 -9.00 -1.12
C ARG A 22 -12.40 -8.76 -1.32
N ALA A 23 -11.99 -8.25 -2.48
CA ALA A 23 -10.60 -7.92 -2.76
C ALA A 23 -10.04 -6.94 -1.72
N LEU A 24 -10.75 -5.85 -1.40
CA LEU A 24 -10.34 -4.89 -0.37
C LEU A 24 -10.25 -5.52 1.03
N VAL A 25 -11.20 -6.38 1.40
CA VAL A 25 -11.15 -7.09 2.69
C VAL A 25 -9.92 -7.99 2.76
N ILE A 26 -9.63 -8.74 1.72
CA ILE A 26 -8.46 -9.63 1.66
C ILE A 26 -7.18 -8.81 1.78
N VAL A 27 -7.05 -7.74 0.98
CA VAL A 27 -5.87 -6.87 0.99
C VAL A 27 -5.69 -6.20 2.35
N ALA A 28 -6.75 -5.66 2.95
CA ALA A 28 -6.68 -5.09 4.29
C ALA A 28 -6.25 -6.14 5.34
N ALA A 29 -6.82 -7.34 5.28
CA ALA A 29 -6.53 -8.40 6.24
C ALA A 29 -5.07 -8.87 6.17
N ILE A 30 -4.53 -9.10 4.96
CA ILE A 30 -3.14 -9.56 4.81
C ILE A 30 -2.13 -8.47 5.20
N ASN A 31 -2.40 -7.19 4.86
CA ASN A 31 -1.54 -6.09 5.28
C ASN A 31 -1.57 -5.89 6.80
N LEU A 32 -2.75 -5.86 7.42
CA LEU A 32 -2.87 -5.75 8.87
C LEU A 32 -2.23 -6.93 9.60
N ALA A 33 -2.40 -8.16 9.10
CA ALA A 33 -1.78 -9.34 9.69
C ALA A 33 -0.24 -9.27 9.60
N MET A 34 0.29 -8.87 8.45
CA MET A 34 1.74 -8.70 8.26
C MET A 34 2.27 -7.60 9.17
N GLY A 35 1.65 -6.41 9.18
CA GLY A 35 2.06 -5.31 10.04
C GLY A 35 2.03 -5.67 11.53
N MET A 36 1.03 -6.44 11.99
CA MET A 36 1.02 -6.96 13.36
C MET A 36 2.18 -7.93 13.62
N ALA A 37 2.42 -8.88 12.72
CA ALA A 37 3.52 -9.84 12.86
C ALA A 37 4.87 -9.14 12.94
N GLU A 38 5.13 -8.16 12.08
CA GLU A 38 6.35 -7.36 12.09
C GLU A 38 6.47 -6.46 13.31
N MET A 39 5.35 -5.87 13.78
CA MET A 39 5.35 -5.07 15.00
C MET A 39 5.77 -5.91 16.21
N PHE A 40 5.21 -7.12 16.35
CA PHE A 40 5.62 -8.06 17.40
C PHE A 40 7.09 -8.45 17.23
N GLY A 41 7.52 -8.86 16.05
CA GLY A 41 8.91 -9.19 15.76
C GLY A 41 9.86 -8.01 16.05
N GLY A 42 9.47 -6.79 15.67
CA GLY A 42 10.24 -5.57 15.90
C GLY A 42 10.36 -5.16 17.35
N VAL A 43 9.32 -5.43 18.16
CA VAL A 43 9.36 -5.17 19.61
C VAL A 43 10.26 -6.17 20.30
N PHE A 44 10.04 -7.47 20.09
CA PHE A 44 10.84 -8.53 20.73
C PHE A 44 12.29 -8.57 20.22
N GLY A 45 12.50 -8.37 18.92
CA GLY A 45 13.83 -8.29 18.29
C GLY A 45 14.53 -6.95 18.46
N LYS A 46 13.88 -5.94 19.11
CA LYS A 46 14.39 -4.58 19.28
C LYS A 46 14.82 -3.92 17.94
N SER A 47 14.22 -4.34 16.83
CA SER A 47 14.51 -3.85 15.49
C SER A 47 13.67 -2.64 15.14
N GLN A 48 14.30 -1.48 14.97
CA GLN A 48 13.59 -0.25 14.56
C GLN A 48 13.19 -0.32 13.08
N ALA A 49 13.98 -1.00 12.24
CA ALA A 49 13.65 -1.18 10.83
C ALA A 49 12.34 -1.98 10.68
N LEU A 50 12.20 -3.10 11.42
CA LEU A 50 11.01 -3.92 11.39
C LEU A 50 9.77 -3.19 11.93
N LYS A 51 9.94 -2.35 12.95
CA LYS A 51 8.83 -1.50 13.43
C LYS A 51 8.39 -0.46 12.40
N ALA A 52 9.33 0.10 11.65
CA ALA A 52 9.01 1.05 10.58
C ALA A 52 8.24 0.38 9.44
N ASP A 53 8.67 -0.82 9.04
CA ASP A 53 7.99 -1.64 8.03
C ASP A 53 6.58 -2.06 8.50
N ALA A 54 6.46 -2.47 9.76
CA ALA A 54 5.17 -2.77 10.40
C ALA A 54 4.18 -1.59 10.32
N LEU A 55 4.66 -0.36 10.51
CA LEU A 55 3.81 0.84 10.41
C LEU A 55 3.34 1.09 8.97
N ASP A 56 4.16 0.76 7.98
CA ASP A 56 3.79 0.84 6.57
C ASP A 56 2.63 -0.13 6.26
N PHE A 57 2.78 -1.41 6.60
CA PHE A 57 1.71 -2.40 6.43
C PHE A 57 0.43 -2.08 7.21
N LEU A 58 0.52 -1.57 8.43
CA LEU A 58 -0.64 -1.14 9.20
C LEU A 58 -1.32 0.08 8.56
N GLY A 59 -0.52 0.98 8.00
CA GLY A 59 -1.01 2.12 7.22
C GLY A 59 -1.78 1.67 5.97
N ASP A 60 -1.21 0.76 5.19
CA ASP A 60 -1.82 0.18 3.98
C ASP A 60 -3.15 -0.50 4.29
N GLY A 61 -3.17 -1.33 5.31
CA GLY A 61 -4.38 -2.01 5.76
C GLY A 61 -5.46 -1.03 6.19
N THR A 62 -5.08 0.00 6.96
CA THR A 62 -6.01 1.05 7.44
C THR A 62 -6.58 1.86 6.27
N ILE A 63 -5.73 2.28 5.33
CA ILE A 63 -6.16 3.03 4.14
C ILE A 63 -7.06 2.19 3.25
N THR A 64 -6.77 0.89 3.12
CA THR A 64 -7.63 -0.04 2.38
C THR A 64 -9.00 -0.19 3.06
N LEU A 65 -9.08 -0.20 4.39
CA LEU A 65 -10.34 -0.17 5.13
C LEU A 65 -11.11 1.14 4.90
N ILE A 66 -10.42 2.27 4.89
CA ILE A 66 -11.05 3.57 4.56
C ILE A 66 -11.63 3.53 3.14
N ALA A 67 -10.90 2.96 2.17
CA ALA A 67 -11.40 2.75 0.82
C ALA A 67 -12.66 1.88 0.78
N LEU A 68 -12.69 0.79 1.57
CA LEU A 68 -13.84 -0.10 1.69
C LEU A 68 -15.08 0.62 2.26
N VAL A 69 -14.90 1.44 3.30
CA VAL A 69 -15.97 2.26 3.88
C VAL A 69 -16.46 3.30 2.87
N ALA A 70 -15.55 3.93 2.13
CA ALA A 70 -15.87 4.95 1.14
C ALA A 70 -16.76 4.42 -0.01
N ILE A 71 -16.71 3.13 -0.33
CA ILE A 71 -17.57 2.50 -1.35
C ILE A 71 -19.06 2.66 -1.01
N SER A 72 -19.42 2.58 0.28
CA SER A 72 -20.79 2.68 0.76
C SER A 72 -21.31 4.12 0.78
N HIS A 73 -20.43 5.09 0.53
CA HIS A 73 -20.72 6.51 0.55
C HIS A 73 -20.66 7.08 -0.88
N GLY A 74 -21.16 8.29 -1.05
CA GLY A 74 -21.23 8.93 -2.36
C GLY A 74 -19.87 9.27 -3.00
N PRO A 75 -19.86 9.72 -4.28
CA PRO A 75 -18.63 10.00 -5.03
C PRO A 75 -17.66 10.95 -4.33
N ARG A 76 -18.18 11.90 -3.56
CA ARG A 76 -17.36 12.86 -2.80
C ARG A 76 -16.52 12.18 -1.73
N TRP A 77 -17.07 11.16 -1.05
CA TRP A 77 -16.33 10.39 -0.04
C TRP A 77 -15.23 9.54 -0.69
N ARG A 78 -15.50 8.93 -1.84
CA ARG A 78 -14.50 8.16 -2.59
C ARG A 78 -13.36 9.04 -3.07
N ALA A 79 -13.65 10.24 -3.56
CA ALA A 79 -12.63 11.21 -3.94
C ALA A 79 -11.77 11.66 -2.74
N ARG A 80 -12.39 11.89 -1.58
CA ARG A 80 -11.66 12.22 -0.33
C ARG A 80 -10.77 11.06 0.14
N ALA A 81 -11.26 9.83 0.08
CA ALA A 81 -10.46 8.65 0.42
C ALA A 81 -9.25 8.52 -0.50
N ALA A 82 -9.42 8.69 -1.82
CA ALA A 82 -8.32 8.66 -2.78
C ALA A 82 -7.30 9.79 -2.54
N LEU A 83 -7.77 10.99 -2.18
CA LEU A 83 -6.88 12.10 -1.83
C LEU A 83 -6.09 11.80 -0.55
N LEU A 84 -6.75 11.27 0.48
CA LEU A 84 -6.08 10.88 1.74
C LEU A 84 -5.00 9.82 1.49
N GLN A 85 -5.29 8.82 0.66
CA GLN A 85 -4.32 7.80 0.24
C GLN A 85 -3.12 8.43 -0.48
N GLY A 86 -3.35 9.37 -1.41
CA GLY A 86 -2.29 10.08 -2.12
C GLY A 86 -1.41 10.92 -1.18
N ILE A 87 -2.01 11.62 -0.23
CA ILE A 87 -1.27 12.40 0.79
C ILE A 87 -0.44 11.46 1.66
N PHE A 88 -1.03 10.36 2.15
CA PHE A 88 -0.34 9.38 2.98
C PHE A 88 0.88 8.78 2.25
N LEU A 89 0.72 8.35 1.00
CA LEU A 89 1.81 7.83 0.18
C LEU A 89 2.93 8.88 -0.03
N THR A 90 2.56 10.14 -0.24
CA THR A 90 3.53 11.23 -0.38
C THR A 90 4.33 11.43 0.91
N VAL A 91 3.66 11.46 2.06
CA VAL A 91 4.31 11.62 3.37
C VAL A 91 5.24 10.45 3.67
N LEU A 92 4.79 9.22 3.41
CA LEU A 92 5.64 8.01 3.55
C LEU A 92 6.86 8.08 2.64
N GLY A 93 6.68 8.40 1.35
CA GLY A 93 7.78 8.50 0.39
C GLY A 93 8.83 9.53 0.83
N LEU A 94 8.40 10.70 1.28
CA LEU A 94 9.30 11.73 1.82
C LEU A 94 9.99 11.25 3.10
N GLY A 95 9.29 10.53 3.97
CA GLY A 95 9.85 9.93 5.18
C GLY A 95 10.94 8.91 4.88
N VAL A 96 10.72 8.03 3.90
CA VAL A 96 11.71 7.03 3.44
C VAL A 96 12.95 7.71 2.88
N ILE A 97 12.77 8.73 2.03
CA ILE A 97 13.91 9.51 1.48
C ILE A 97 14.69 10.17 2.63
N GLY A 98 14.00 10.81 3.59
CA GLY A 98 14.63 11.43 4.75
C GLY A 98 15.42 10.43 5.60
N ALA A 99 14.83 9.25 5.86
CA ALA A 99 15.50 8.19 6.60
C ALA A 99 16.72 7.63 5.85
N ALA A 100 16.66 7.49 4.54
CA ALA A 100 17.78 7.05 3.70
C ALA A 100 18.94 8.05 3.76
N VAL A 101 18.66 9.34 3.59
CA VAL A 101 19.66 10.41 3.70
C VAL A 101 20.30 10.42 5.09
N TYR A 102 19.49 10.30 6.15
CA TYR A 102 19.99 10.26 7.52
C TYR A 102 20.96 9.09 7.77
N ARG A 103 20.61 7.88 7.27
CA ARG A 103 21.47 6.69 7.38
C ARG A 103 22.79 6.83 6.62
N ILE A 104 22.77 7.46 5.43
CA ILE A 104 23.99 7.75 4.67
C ILE A 104 24.91 8.67 5.48
N ILE A 105 24.38 9.70 6.11
CA ILE A 105 25.16 10.65 6.93
C ILE A 105 25.75 9.94 8.15
N GLU A 106 24.98 9.10 8.83
CA GLU A 106 25.46 8.37 10.02
C GLU A 106 26.32 7.14 9.70
N ARG A 107 26.50 6.80 8.42
CA ARG A 107 27.26 5.62 7.94
C ARG A 107 26.80 4.31 8.60
N ARG A 108 25.53 4.18 8.92
CA ARG A 108 24.93 2.96 9.46
C ARG A 108 24.59 2.01 8.33
N LEU A 109 25.33 0.91 8.23
CA LEU A 109 25.00 -0.17 7.32
C LEU A 109 23.79 -0.94 7.85
N PRO A 110 22.83 -1.25 7.01
CA PRO A 110 21.71 -2.11 7.38
C PRO A 110 22.16 -3.57 7.50
N ASP A 111 21.40 -4.37 8.26
CA ASP A 111 21.59 -5.80 8.33
C ASP A 111 21.02 -6.48 7.07
N ALA A 112 21.91 -7.02 6.23
CA ALA A 112 21.52 -7.62 4.95
C ALA A 112 20.63 -8.85 5.12
N GLU A 113 20.82 -9.66 6.16
CA GLU A 113 20.00 -10.85 6.42
C GLU A 113 18.56 -10.44 6.79
N VAL A 114 18.40 -9.50 7.71
CA VAL A 114 17.11 -8.94 8.09
C VAL A 114 16.40 -8.31 6.88
N MET A 115 17.12 -7.51 6.09
CA MET A 115 16.57 -6.90 4.87
C MET A 115 16.07 -7.94 3.86
N THR A 116 16.80 -9.04 3.70
CA THR A 116 16.45 -10.08 2.73
C THR A 116 15.18 -10.81 3.13
N TRP A 117 15.09 -11.31 4.37
CA TRP A 117 13.96 -12.11 4.81
C TRP A 117 12.67 -11.28 4.90
N PHE A 118 12.75 -10.12 5.54
CA PHE A 118 11.57 -9.26 5.67
C PHE A 118 11.19 -8.60 4.35
N GLY A 119 12.15 -8.14 3.55
CA GLY A 119 11.88 -7.61 2.23
C GLY A 119 11.25 -8.64 1.28
N ALA A 120 11.63 -9.93 1.38
CA ALA A 120 11.00 -10.99 0.60
C ALA A 120 9.56 -11.27 1.07
N ALA A 121 9.31 -11.29 2.38
CA ALA A 121 7.97 -11.47 2.93
C ALA A 121 7.06 -10.27 2.57
N ALA A 122 7.55 -9.05 2.74
CA ALA A 122 6.87 -7.82 2.37
C ALA A 122 6.54 -7.78 0.87
N LEU A 123 7.51 -8.12 0.02
CA LEU A 123 7.29 -8.23 -1.42
C LEU A 123 6.19 -9.24 -1.75
N ALA A 124 6.20 -10.42 -1.12
CA ALA A 124 5.18 -11.44 -1.37
C ALA A 124 3.78 -10.93 -1.01
N VAL A 125 3.61 -10.26 0.13
CA VAL A 125 2.33 -9.67 0.57
C VAL A 125 1.88 -8.57 -0.40
N ASN A 126 2.77 -7.66 -0.80
CA ASN A 126 2.42 -6.54 -1.67
C ASN A 126 2.15 -6.98 -3.11
N VAL A 127 2.87 -7.99 -3.61
CA VAL A 127 2.56 -8.63 -4.90
C VAL A 127 1.20 -9.33 -4.84
N ALA A 128 0.91 -10.09 -3.77
CA ALA A 128 -0.39 -10.73 -3.60
C ALA A 128 -1.52 -9.69 -3.56
N SER A 129 -1.34 -8.59 -2.83
CA SER A 129 -2.29 -7.46 -2.76
C SER A 129 -2.53 -6.85 -4.14
N ALA A 130 -1.46 -6.56 -4.89
CA ALA A 130 -1.55 -6.01 -6.23
C ALA A 130 -2.28 -6.97 -7.20
N LEU A 131 -1.97 -8.27 -7.16
CA LEU A 131 -2.61 -9.30 -7.99
C LEU A 131 -4.11 -9.40 -7.70
N VAL A 132 -4.52 -9.39 -6.43
CA VAL A 132 -5.93 -9.40 -6.03
C VAL A 132 -6.66 -8.16 -6.56
N LEU A 133 -5.99 -7.02 -6.67
CA LEU A 133 -6.57 -5.76 -7.14
C LEU A 133 -6.52 -5.56 -8.67
N ILE A 134 -5.70 -6.32 -9.41
CA ILE A 134 -5.57 -6.19 -10.88
C ILE A 134 -6.92 -6.17 -11.63
N PRO A 135 -7.88 -7.07 -11.35
CA PRO A 135 -9.16 -7.07 -12.07
C PRO A 135 -9.96 -5.78 -11.89
N HIS A 136 -9.66 -5.02 -10.83
CA HIS A 136 -10.39 -3.82 -10.42
C HIS A 136 -9.67 -2.51 -10.77
N ARG A 137 -8.43 -2.56 -11.31
CA ARG A 137 -7.56 -1.38 -11.54
C ARG A 137 -8.10 -0.31 -12.48
N LYS A 138 -9.13 -0.60 -13.28
CA LYS A 138 -9.76 0.33 -14.23
C LYS A 138 -11.00 1.04 -13.64
N GLY A 139 -11.23 0.93 -12.34
CA GLY A 139 -12.34 1.60 -11.65
C GLY A 139 -12.15 3.11 -11.47
N ASP A 140 -12.89 3.67 -10.52
CA ASP A 140 -12.81 5.09 -10.16
C ASP A 140 -11.47 5.45 -9.46
N ALA A 141 -11.32 6.72 -9.07
CA ALA A 141 -10.10 7.23 -8.46
C ALA A 141 -9.70 6.46 -7.18
N ASN A 142 -10.68 6.04 -6.36
CA ASN A 142 -10.42 5.27 -5.14
C ASN A 142 -9.87 3.87 -5.45
N VAL A 143 -10.47 3.18 -6.44
CA VAL A 143 -10.01 1.86 -6.90
C VAL A 143 -8.57 1.92 -7.45
N ARG A 144 -8.32 2.95 -8.28
CA ARG A 144 -6.99 3.17 -8.86
C ARG A 144 -5.94 3.51 -7.80
N ALA A 145 -6.32 4.30 -6.79
CA ALA A 145 -5.42 4.67 -5.70
C ALA A 145 -4.95 3.44 -4.91
N VAL A 146 -5.88 2.56 -4.48
CA VAL A 146 -5.53 1.34 -3.73
C VAL A 146 -4.62 0.42 -4.55
N TRP A 147 -4.92 0.23 -5.86
CA TRP A 147 -4.07 -0.60 -6.71
C TRP A 147 -2.67 0.00 -6.92
N LEU A 148 -2.58 1.32 -7.17
CA LEU A 148 -1.30 2.01 -7.35
C LEU A 148 -0.45 1.95 -6.09
N PHE A 149 -1.09 2.03 -4.92
CA PHE A 149 -0.46 1.91 -3.62
C PHE A 149 0.24 0.55 -3.50
N SER A 150 -0.50 -0.55 -3.55
CA SER A 150 0.05 -1.92 -3.46
C SER A 150 1.13 -2.22 -4.53
N ARG A 151 0.98 -1.67 -5.74
CA ARG A 151 2.00 -1.81 -6.78
C ARG A 151 3.30 -1.08 -6.43
N ASN A 152 3.21 0.13 -5.90
CA ASN A 152 4.38 0.94 -5.56
C ASN A 152 5.15 0.30 -4.40
N ASP A 153 4.45 -0.27 -3.42
CA ASP A 153 5.07 -0.97 -2.29
C ASP A 153 5.80 -2.23 -2.76
N ALA A 154 5.20 -2.99 -3.69
CA ALA A 154 5.88 -4.13 -4.32
C ALA A 154 7.17 -3.69 -5.05
N LEU A 155 7.15 -2.56 -5.77
CA LEU A 155 8.35 -2.02 -6.42
C LEU A 155 9.39 -1.55 -5.40
N GLY A 156 8.97 -0.93 -4.30
CA GLY A 156 9.84 -0.55 -3.20
C GLY A 156 10.56 -1.74 -2.59
N ASN A 157 9.84 -2.84 -2.34
CA ASN A 157 10.41 -4.07 -1.77
C ASN A 157 11.40 -4.76 -2.74
N VAL A 158 11.17 -4.69 -4.05
CA VAL A 158 12.18 -5.14 -5.03
C VAL A 158 13.47 -4.32 -4.88
N ALA A 159 13.36 -3.00 -4.73
CA ALA A 159 14.53 -2.15 -4.52
C ALA A 159 15.27 -2.48 -3.20
N VAL A 160 14.53 -2.80 -2.12
CA VAL A 160 15.11 -3.25 -0.84
C VAL A 160 15.90 -4.55 -1.01
N LEU A 161 15.34 -5.54 -1.75
CA LEU A 161 16.03 -6.80 -2.01
C LEU A 161 17.28 -6.63 -2.87
N ILE A 162 17.24 -5.76 -3.87
CA ILE A 162 18.43 -5.41 -4.67
C ILE A 162 19.48 -4.77 -3.76
N ALA A 163 19.09 -3.83 -2.90
CA ALA A 163 20.00 -3.18 -1.97
C ALA A 163 20.61 -4.17 -0.98
N ALA A 164 19.83 -5.14 -0.46
CA ALA A 164 20.33 -6.20 0.42
C ALA A 164 21.41 -7.07 -0.25
N GLY A 165 21.29 -7.30 -1.56
CA GLY A 165 22.29 -8.04 -2.34
C GLY A 165 23.58 -7.26 -2.66
N LEU A 166 23.59 -5.95 -2.40
CA LEU A 166 24.74 -5.06 -2.63
C LEU A 166 25.52 -4.74 -1.34
N VAL A 167 25.02 -5.15 -0.19
CA VAL A 167 25.62 -4.94 1.15
C VAL A 167 26.24 -6.25 1.65
#